data_ba237138dcee8006a2ca8f5c9db60022
#
_entry.id   ba237138dcee8006a2ca8f5c9db60022
#
_cell.length_a   1.000
_cell.length_b   1.000
_cell.length_c   1.000
_cell.angle_alpha   90.00
_cell.angle_beta   90.00
_cell.angle_gamma   90.00
#
_symmetry.space_group_name_H-M   'P 1'
#
loop_
_entity.id
_entity.type
_entity.pdbx_description
1 polymer ?
#
loop_
_entity_poly.entity_id
_entity_poly.type
_entity_poly.pdbx_seq_one_letter_code
_entity_poly.pdbx_strand_id
1 'polypeptide(L)'
;MATPATGPKPDQRTDAKTRMNVLLLGVVSFLNDISSEIIQPILPLFIAQLGGGSMAVGLIGGVSDGLPSILKVLSGCWSDRLGRRKPLVVAGYAISAMGKLFLPFASAWQHVFLLKTLERSGKGVRSAPRDAMISESTDQGHRGRGFGLHRAMDSAGAVVGSMLAYLLWQGG
;
A
#
# COMPACT_ATOMS: atom_id res chain seq x y z
N MET A 1 37.80 21.33 -29.85
CA MET A 1 37.89 20.16 -28.94
C MET A 1 37.30 20.59 -27.62
N ALA A 2 36.01 20.26 -27.36
CA ALA A 2 35.26 20.69 -26.16
C ALA A 2 35.43 19.61 -25.09
N THR A 3 35.98 19.98 -23.92
CA THR A 3 36.11 19.15 -22.73
C THR A 3 34.73 18.79 -22.20
N PRO A 4 34.40 17.51 -21.96
CA PRO A 4 33.12 17.15 -21.33
C PRO A 4 33.09 17.68 -19.89
N ALA A 5 32.11 18.50 -19.56
CA ALA A 5 31.84 18.95 -18.21
C ALA A 5 31.51 17.75 -17.34
N THR A 6 32.44 17.35 -16.49
CA THR A 6 32.25 16.39 -15.41
C THR A 6 31.33 17.06 -14.36
N GLY A 7 30.02 16.77 -14.41
CA GLY A 7 29.12 17.13 -13.35
C GLY A 7 29.59 16.58 -12.01
N PRO A 8 29.22 17.20 -10.88
CA PRO A 8 29.64 16.76 -9.55
C PRO A 8 29.24 15.30 -9.34
N LYS A 9 30.21 14.46 -8.90
CA LYS A 9 29.96 13.07 -8.53
C LYS A 9 28.91 13.03 -7.41
N PRO A 10 27.86 12.22 -7.52
CA PRO A 10 26.87 12.08 -6.45
C PRO A 10 27.58 11.64 -5.16
N ASP A 11 27.22 12.30 -4.05
CA ASP A 11 27.75 11.99 -2.73
C ASP A 11 27.28 10.57 -2.32
N GLN A 12 28.20 9.63 -2.18
CA GLN A 12 27.93 8.22 -1.84
C GLN A 12 27.09 8.07 -0.56
N ARG A 13 27.13 9.02 0.37
CA ARG A 13 26.33 9.02 1.59
C ARG A 13 24.85 9.35 1.33
N THR A 14 24.59 10.23 0.37
CA THR A 14 23.23 10.57 -0.05
C THR A 14 22.59 9.40 -0.78
N ASP A 15 23.34 8.71 -1.65
CA ASP A 15 22.89 7.51 -2.36
C ASP A 15 22.51 6.35 -1.41
N ALA A 16 23.32 6.12 -0.37
CA ALA A 16 23.04 5.06 0.61
C ALA A 16 21.76 5.31 1.42
N LYS A 17 21.54 6.55 1.89
CA LYS A 17 20.29 6.94 2.60
C LYS A 17 19.06 6.82 1.70
N THR A 18 19.19 7.22 0.47
CA THR A 18 18.16 7.16 -0.56
C THR A 18 17.72 5.73 -0.85
N ARG A 19 18.69 4.84 -1.09
CA ARG A 19 18.42 3.40 -1.28
C ARG A 19 17.78 2.78 -0.07
N MET A 20 18.22 3.13 1.13
CA MET A 20 17.62 2.65 2.39
C MET A 20 16.17 3.07 2.53
N ASN A 21 15.81 4.31 2.19
CA ASN A 21 14.44 4.79 2.25
C ASN A 21 13.51 4.02 1.28
N VAL A 22 13.95 3.78 0.05
CA VAL A 22 13.18 2.99 -0.94
C VAL A 22 12.98 1.56 -0.45
N LEU A 23 14.02 0.95 0.10
CA LEU A 23 13.97 -0.42 0.62
C LEU A 23 13.05 -0.52 1.84
N LEU A 24 13.13 0.41 2.77
CA LEU A 24 12.24 0.45 3.94
C LEU A 24 10.77 0.64 3.54
N LEU A 25 10.49 1.54 2.60
CA LEU A 25 9.14 1.71 2.06
C LEU A 25 8.65 0.43 1.37
N GLY A 26 9.53 -0.26 0.64
CA GLY A 26 9.22 -1.54 0.01
C GLY A 26 8.90 -2.63 1.03
N VAL A 27 9.70 -2.79 2.09
CA VAL A 27 9.47 -3.78 3.16
C VAL A 27 8.16 -3.52 3.88
N VAL A 28 7.88 -2.27 4.25
CA VAL A 28 6.61 -1.91 4.91
C VAL A 28 5.42 -2.20 3.99
N SER A 29 5.54 -1.90 2.70
CA SER A 29 4.50 -2.19 1.72
C SER A 29 4.30 -3.69 1.55
N PHE A 30 5.37 -4.46 1.43
CA PHE A 30 5.37 -5.91 1.34
C PHE A 30 4.62 -6.57 2.52
N LEU A 31 4.98 -6.21 3.75
CA LEU A 31 4.31 -6.73 4.95
C LEU A 31 2.83 -6.34 5.02
N ASN A 32 2.52 -5.11 4.62
CA ASN A 32 1.14 -4.64 4.59
C ASN A 32 0.32 -5.38 3.52
N ASP A 33 0.90 -5.66 2.35
CA ASP A 33 0.21 -6.36 1.27
C ASP A 33 0.03 -7.86 1.60
N ILE A 34 1.01 -8.54 2.22
CA ILE A 34 0.81 -9.88 2.80
C ILE A 34 -0.42 -9.89 3.71
N SER A 35 -0.49 -8.96 4.67
CA SER A 35 -1.61 -8.88 5.62
C SER A 35 -2.95 -8.63 4.92
N SER A 36 -2.99 -7.86 3.84
CA SER A 36 -4.22 -7.60 3.07
C SER A 36 -4.67 -8.82 2.28
N GLU A 37 -3.71 -9.50 1.63
CA GLU A 37 -3.98 -10.62 0.73
C GLU A 37 -4.33 -11.92 1.47
N ILE A 38 -3.89 -12.09 2.73
CA ILE A 38 -4.36 -13.20 3.58
C ILE A 38 -5.87 -13.08 3.84
N ILE A 39 -6.37 -11.87 4.04
CA ILE A 39 -7.77 -11.62 4.37
C ILE A 39 -8.68 -11.73 3.14
N GLN A 40 -8.18 -11.38 1.95
CA GLN A 40 -8.97 -11.21 0.73
C GLN A 40 -9.77 -12.46 0.33
N PRO A 41 -9.19 -13.68 0.26
CA PRO A 41 -9.93 -14.89 -0.13
C PRO A 41 -11.00 -15.30 0.90
N ILE A 42 -10.78 -15.00 2.18
CA ILE A 42 -11.67 -15.40 3.29
C ILE A 42 -12.83 -14.41 3.44
N LEU A 43 -12.64 -13.18 2.96
CA LEU A 43 -13.58 -12.08 3.20
C LEU A 43 -15.01 -12.35 2.73
N PRO A 44 -15.29 -12.93 1.54
CA PRO A 44 -16.66 -13.22 1.11
C PRO A 44 -17.38 -14.22 2.02
N LEU A 45 -16.66 -15.26 2.48
CA LEU A 45 -17.20 -16.26 3.40
C LEU A 45 -17.49 -15.64 4.78
N PHE A 46 -16.59 -14.81 5.27
CA PHE A 46 -16.76 -14.09 6.52
C PHE A 46 -17.96 -13.15 6.47
N ILE A 47 -18.15 -12.41 5.37
CA ILE A 47 -19.33 -11.56 5.15
C ILE A 47 -20.61 -12.40 5.16
N ALA A 48 -20.60 -13.56 4.49
CA ALA A 48 -21.76 -14.45 4.45
C ALA A 48 -22.13 -14.99 5.85
N GLN A 49 -21.15 -15.37 6.66
CA GLN A 49 -21.36 -15.80 8.05
C GLN A 49 -21.96 -14.69 8.93
N LEU A 50 -21.66 -13.44 8.65
CA LEU A 50 -22.21 -12.27 9.34
C LEU A 50 -23.58 -11.80 8.77
N GLY A 51 -24.23 -12.64 7.97
CA GLY A 51 -25.55 -12.35 7.40
C GLY A 51 -25.53 -11.41 6.19
N GLY A 52 -24.33 -11.14 5.61
CA GLY A 52 -24.19 -10.37 4.38
C GLY A 52 -24.42 -11.24 3.14
N GLY A 53 -25.35 -10.81 2.28
CA GLY A 53 -25.59 -11.45 0.99
C GLY A 53 -24.58 -11.00 -0.09
N SER A 54 -24.79 -11.48 -1.33
CA SER A 54 -23.98 -11.12 -2.51
C SER A 54 -23.90 -9.61 -2.73
N MET A 55 -24.96 -8.87 -2.40
CA MET A 55 -24.98 -7.41 -2.47
C MET A 55 -23.94 -6.78 -1.52
N ALA A 56 -23.80 -7.29 -0.29
CA ALA A 56 -22.79 -6.80 0.66
C ALA A 56 -21.38 -7.07 0.15
N VAL A 57 -21.13 -8.26 -0.41
CA VAL A 57 -19.84 -8.61 -1.02
C VAL A 57 -19.52 -7.68 -2.19
N GLY A 58 -20.48 -7.45 -3.08
CA GLY A 58 -20.32 -6.55 -4.22
C GLY A 58 -20.08 -5.09 -3.81
N LEU A 59 -20.79 -4.59 -2.80
CA LEU A 59 -20.60 -3.24 -2.27
C LEU A 59 -19.21 -3.06 -1.65
N ILE A 60 -18.79 -4.01 -0.81
CA ILE A 60 -17.46 -3.98 -0.16
C ILE A 60 -16.36 -4.08 -1.22
N GLY A 61 -16.51 -4.94 -2.24
CA GLY A 61 -15.58 -5.05 -3.35
C GLY A 61 -15.48 -3.75 -4.15
N GLY A 62 -16.61 -3.22 -4.60
CA GLY A 62 -16.65 -1.98 -5.39
C GLY A 62 -16.03 -0.77 -4.67
N VAL A 63 -16.35 -0.59 -3.38
CA VAL A 63 -15.72 0.47 -2.57
C VAL A 63 -14.23 0.19 -2.37
N SER A 64 -13.85 -1.07 -2.16
CA SER A 64 -12.45 -1.46 -1.97
C SER A 64 -11.56 -1.15 -3.18
N ASP A 65 -12.10 -1.17 -4.39
CA ASP A 65 -11.35 -0.90 -5.62
C ASP A 65 -11.45 0.56 -6.07
N GLY A 66 -12.63 1.16 -5.94
CA GLY A 66 -12.88 2.54 -6.38
C GLY A 66 -12.31 3.60 -5.44
N LEU A 67 -12.53 3.44 -4.14
CA LEU A 67 -12.15 4.46 -3.14
C LEU A 67 -10.64 4.78 -3.11
N PRO A 68 -9.71 3.80 -3.16
CA PRO A 68 -8.29 4.09 -3.19
C PRO A 68 -7.87 4.92 -4.41
N SER A 69 -8.51 4.71 -5.55
CA SER A 69 -8.21 5.43 -6.79
C SER A 69 -8.57 6.92 -6.65
N ILE A 70 -9.72 7.24 -6.10
CA ILE A 70 -10.16 8.61 -5.84
C ILE A 70 -9.24 9.27 -4.79
N LEU A 71 -9.01 8.58 -3.67
CA LEU A 71 -8.18 9.11 -2.60
C LEU A 71 -6.71 9.28 -3.00
N LYS A 72 -6.20 8.46 -3.92
CA LYS A 72 -4.85 8.63 -4.48
C LYS A 72 -4.70 9.98 -5.19
N VAL A 73 -5.67 10.40 -5.97
CA VAL A 73 -5.64 11.71 -6.66
C VAL A 73 -5.69 12.84 -5.64
N LEU A 74 -6.63 12.78 -4.69
CA LEU A 74 -6.79 13.80 -3.67
C LEU A 74 -5.56 13.92 -2.77
N SER A 75 -5.00 12.78 -2.33
CA SER A 75 -3.81 12.76 -1.48
C SER A 75 -2.56 13.25 -2.21
N GLY A 76 -2.46 13.02 -3.52
CA GLY A 76 -1.40 13.59 -4.35
C GLY A 76 -1.43 15.12 -4.35
N CYS A 77 -2.58 15.70 -4.69
CA CYS A 77 -2.78 17.16 -4.66
C CYS A 77 -2.51 17.75 -3.26
N TRP A 78 -2.94 17.04 -2.20
CA TRP A 78 -2.76 17.52 -0.83
C TRP A 78 -1.30 17.42 -0.37
N SER A 79 -0.64 16.32 -0.72
CA SER A 79 0.78 16.09 -0.47
C SER A 79 1.66 17.17 -1.09
N ASP A 80 1.36 17.56 -2.34
CA ASP A 80 2.12 18.58 -3.06
C ASP A 80 1.94 19.98 -2.44
N ARG A 81 0.73 20.29 -1.96
CA ARG A 81 0.47 21.56 -1.26
C ARG A 81 1.14 21.66 0.12
N LEU A 82 1.17 20.57 0.88
CA LEU A 82 1.73 20.52 2.23
C LEU A 82 3.26 20.41 2.24
N GLY A 83 3.89 19.94 1.15
CA GLY A 83 5.33 19.70 1.07
C GLY A 83 5.85 18.66 2.08
N ARG A 84 4.96 17.97 2.80
CA ARG A 84 5.28 16.97 3.82
C ARG A 84 4.68 15.62 3.49
N ARG A 85 5.47 14.75 2.83
CA ARG A 85 5.00 13.44 2.36
C ARG A 85 5.02 12.35 3.42
N LYS A 86 6.05 12.33 4.28
CA LYS A 86 6.22 11.30 5.32
C LYS A 86 5.02 11.15 6.25
N PRO A 87 4.44 12.22 6.84
CA PRO A 87 3.28 12.09 7.73
C PRO A 87 2.07 11.46 7.04
N LEU A 88 1.81 11.79 5.77
CA LEU A 88 0.69 11.23 5.01
C LEU A 88 0.89 9.73 4.74
N VAL A 89 2.12 9.31 4.43
CA VAL A 89 2.47 7.89 4.24
C VAL A 89 2.29 7.13 5.54
N VAL A 90 2.82 7.64 6.66
CA VAL A 90 2.69 7.00 7.98
C VAL A 90 1.22 6.93 8.41
N ALA A 91 0.47 8.02 8.28
CA ALA A 91 -0.96 8.04 8.59
C ALA A 91 -1.74 7.02 7.73
N GLY A 92 -1.46 6.94 6.43
CA GLY A 92 -2.10 5.97 5.54
C GLY A 92 -1.82 4.52 5.94
N TYR A 93 -0.59 4.18 6.34
CA TYR A 93 -0.27 2.85 6.87
C TYR A 93 -0.96 2.59 8.22
N ALA A 94 -0.97 3.56 9.14
CA ALA A 94 -1.64 3.44 10.42
C ALA A 94 -3.15 3.20 10.26
N ILE A 95 -3.82 3.97 9.42
CA ILE A 95 -5.24 3.81 9.10
C ILE A 95 -5.51 2.41 8.52
N SER A 96 -4.69 1.95 7.57
CA SER A 96 -4.83 0.60 7.00
C SER A 96 -4.61 -0.49 8.05
N ALA A 97 -3.64 -0.34 8.94
CA ALA A 97 -3.37 -1.29 10.00
C ALA A 97 -4.53 -1.37 11.01
N MET A 98 -5.10 -0.22 11.41
CA MET A 98 -6.27 -0.17 12.28
C MET A 98 -7.47 -0.90 11.67
N GLY A 99 -7.77 -0.66 10.38
CA GLY A 99 -8.87 -1.34 9.69
C GLY A 99 -8.73 -2.87 9.74
N LYS A 100 -7.50 -3.39 9.58
CA LYS A 100 -7.22 -4.83 9.65
C LYS A 100 -7.27 -5.37 11.08
N LEU A 101 -6.71 -4.64 12.03
CA LEU A 101 -6.63 -5.06 13.44
C LEU A 101 -8.02 -5.26 14.05
N PHE A 102 -8.97 -4.41 13.70
CA PHE A 102 -10.33 -4.49 14.21
C PHE A 102 -11.25 -5.44 13.43
N LEU A 103 -10.82 -5.93 12.25
CA LEU A 103 -11.64 -6.80 11.41
C LEU A 103 -12.11 -8.10 12.11
N PRO A 104 -11.28 -8.79 12.92
CA PRO A 104 -11.73 -10.00 13.64
C PRO A 104 -12.83 -9.74 14.67
N PHE A 105 -13.01 -8.51 15.12
CA PHE A 105 -14.05 -8.13 16.08
C PHE A 105 -15.37 -7.71 15.42
N ALA A 106 -15.46 -7.81 14.10
CA ALA A 106 -16.70 -7.50 13.39
C ALA A 106 -17.78 -8.51 13.71
N SER A 107 -18.91 -8.04 14.22
CA SER A 107 -20.09 -8.86 14.58
C SER A 107 -21.21 -8.75 13.56
N ALA A 108 -21.08 -7.91 12.54
CA ALA A 108 -22.04 -7.72 11.46
C ALA A 108 -21.29 -7.33 10.17
N TRP A 109 -21.85 -7.64 9.00
CA TRP A 109 -21.24 -7.30 7.72
C TRP A 109 -21.04 -5.77 7.52
N GLN A 110 -21.85 -4.94 8.16
CA GLN A 110 -21.68 -3.48 8.15
C GLN A 110 -20.39 -3.04 8.84
N HIS A 111 -19.98 -3.73 9.91
CA HIS A 111 -18.69 -3.47 10.55
C HIS A 111 -17.54 -3.83 9.60
N VAL A 112 -17.65 -4.94 8.87
CA VAL A 112 -16.70 -5.33 7.84
C VAL A 112 -16.60 -4.26 6.74
N PHE A 113 -17.75 -3.74 6.29
CA PHE A 113 -17.79 -2.66 5.29
C PHE A 113 -17.04 -1.42 5.77
N LEU A 114 -17.30 -0.95 6.99
CA LEU A 114 -16.61 0.23 7.56
C LEU A 114 -15.12 0.01 7.71
N LEU A 115 -14.71 -1.15 8.24
CA LEU A 115 -13.30 -1.47 8.47
C LEU A 115 -12.52 -1.66 7.16
N LYS A 116 -13.13 -2.30 6.16
CA LYS A 116 -12.53 -2.41 4.81
C LYS A 116 -12.46 -1.06 4.12
N THR A 117 -13.47 -0.23 4.24
CA THR A 117 -13.44 1.15 3.74
C THR A 117 -12.32 1.95 4.39
N LEU A 118 -12.13 1.83 5.70
CA LEU A 118 -11.03 2.47 6.45
C LEU A 118 -9.66 1.97 5.96
N GLU A 119 -9.47 0.65 5.85
CA GLU A 119 -8.25 0.05 5.32
C GLU A 119 -7.91 0.58 3.92
N ARG A 120 -8.89 0.59 3.03
CA ARG A 120 -8.71 1.03 1.64
C ARG A 120 -8.50 2.54 1.53
N SER A 121 -9.11 3.32 2.43
CA SER A 121 -8.84 4.77 2.54
C SER A 121 -7.37 5.01 2.89
N GLY A 122 -6.81 4.28 3.85
CA GLY A 122 -5.40 4.35 4.19
C GLY A 122 -4.50 4.00 3.00
N LYS A 123 -4.86 2.98 2.20
CA LYS A 123 -4.14 2.62 0.96
C LYS A 123 -4.16 3.76 -0.05
N GLY A 124 -5.31 4.40 -0.26
CA GLY A 124 -5.45 5.53 -1.17
C GLY A 124 -4.62 6.75 -0.74
N VAL A 125 -4.70 7.12 0.55
CA VAL A 125 -4.00 8.29 1.11
C VAL A 125 -2.48 8.15 1.02
N ARG A 126 -1.91 6.95 1.23
CA ARG A 126 -0.44 6.77 1.19
C ARG A 126 0.12 6.61 -0.21
N SER A 127 -0.67 6.18 -1.20
CA SER A 127 -0.17 5.74 -2.51
C SER A 127 0.56 6.84 -3.27
N ALA A 128 -0.06 8.01 -3.48
CA ALA A 128 0.56 9.09 -4.22
C ALA A 128 1.76 9.73 -3.48
N PRO A 129 1.67 10.07 -2.17
CA PRO A 129 2.83 10.58 -1.43
C PRO A 129 4.01 9.60 -1.39
N ARG A 130 3.74 8.29 -1.30
CA ARG A 130 4.76 7.23 -1.34
C ARG A 130 5.45 7.18 -2.71
N ASP A 131 4.68 7.16 -3.80
CA ASP A 131 5.20 7.14 -5.17
C ASP A 131 6.07 8.39 -5.42
N ALA A 132 5.66 9.55 -4.92
CA ALA A 132 6.43 10.77 -4.99
C ALA A 132 7.75 10.68 -4.18
N MET A 133 7.73 10.12 -2.97
CA MET A 133 8.94 9.88 -2.17
C MET A 133 9.93 8.96 -2.88
N ILE A 134 9.46 7.89 -3.53
CA ILE A 134 10.30 6.98 -4.33
C ILE A 134 10.94 7.74 -5.49
N SER A 135 10.15 8.55 -6.20
CA SER A 135 10.65 9.36 -7.32
C SER A 135 11.71 10.37 -6.91
N GLU A 136 11.55 11.04 -5.76
CA GLU A 136 12.52 12.00 -5.23
C GLU A 136 13.77 11.34 -4.65
N SER A 137 13.60 10.14 -4.13
CA SER A 137 14.68 9.33 -3.59
C SER A 137 15.49 8.60 -4.66
N THR A 138 15.19 8.75 -5.93
CA THR A 138 15.87 8.02 -7.00
C THR A 138 16.31 8.97 -8.10
N ASP A 139 17.59 8.90 -8.52
CA ASP A 139 18.11 9.71 -9.61
C ASP A 139 17.30 9.52 -10.90
N GLN A 140 17.25 10.56 -11.74
CA GLN A 140 16.45 10.55 -12.97
C GLN A 140 16.75 9.35 -13.88
N GLY A 141 18.01 8.92 -13.97
CA GLY A 141 18.43 7.75 -14.76
C GLY A 141 18.08 6.39 -14.12
N HIS A 142 17.72 6.34 -12.84
CA HIS A 142 17.47 5.10 -12.09
C HIS A 142 16.05 4.99 -11.55
N ARG A 143 15.16 5.93 -11.86
CA ARG A 143 13.75 5.93 -11.38
C ARG A 143 13.01 4.62 -11.70
N GLY A 144 13.23 4.06 -12.89
CA GLY A 144 12.66 2.77 -13.27
C GLY A 144 13.06 1.64 -12.34
N ARG A 145 14.33 1.61 -11.84
CA ARG A 145 14.77 0.60 -10.87
C ARG A 145 14.12 0.78 -9.50
N GLY A 146 13.98 2.01 -9.00
CA GLY A 146 13.33 2.30 -7.73
C GLY A 146 11.86 1.86 -7.73
N PHE A 147 11.10 2.25 -8.75
CA PHE A 147 9.71 1.82 -8.93
C PHE A 147 9.60 0.32 -9.19
N GLY A 148 10.48 -0.25 -10.01
CA GLY A 148 10.51 -1.69 -10.30
C GLY A 148 10.73 -2.53 -9.05
N LEU A 149 11.69 -2.16 -8.20
CA LEU A 149 11.94 -2.83 -6.92
C LEU A 149 10.71 -2.75 -6.00
N HIS A 150 10.12 -1.56 -5.86
CA HIS A 150 8.95 -1.37 -5.01
C HIS A 150 7.76 -2.21 -5.53
N ARG A 151 7.48 -2.19 -6.82
CA ARG A 151 6.43 -2.99 -7.45
C ARG A 151 6.68 -4.50 -7.31
N ALA A 152 7.92 -4.94 -7.44
CA ALA A 152 8.29 -6.33 -7.21
C ALA A 152 7.99 -6.76 -5.77
N MET A 153 8.29 -5.90 -4.79
CA MET A 153 7.97 -6.16 -3.37
C MET A 153 6.46 -6.18 -3.10
N ASP A 154 5.69 -5.25 -3.68
CA ASP A 154 4.21 -5.25 -3.60
C ASP A 154 3.65 -6.58 -4.17
N SER A 155 4.10 -6.98 -5.38
CA SER A 155 3.65 -8.22 -6.02
C SER A 155 4.10 -9.47 -5.25
N ALA A 156 5.33 -9.49 -4.74
CA ALA A 156 5.81 -10.58 -3.90
C ALA A 156 4.98 -10.70 -2.61
N GLY A 157 4.60 -9.57 -1.99
CA GLY A 157 3.71 -9.54 -0.83
C GLY A 157 2.34 -10.13 -1.15
N ALA A 158 1.78 -9.79 -2.31
CA ALA A 158 0.49 -10.34 -2.75
C ALA A 158 0.56 -11.86 -2.96
N VAL A 159 1.60 -12.36 -3.63
CA VAL A 159 1.79 -13.80 -3.85
C VAL A 159 1.97 -14.54 -2.52
N VAL A 160 2.86 -14.06 -1.65
CA VAL A 160 3.11 -14.69 -0.34
C VAL A 160 1.84 -14.66 0.52
N GLY A 161 1.10 -13.55 0.55
CA GLY A 161 -0.15 -13.42 1.28
C GLY A 161 -1.21 -14.42 0.82
N SER A 162 -1.41 -14.55 -0.50
CA SER A 162 -2.36 -15.49 -1.07
C SER A 162 -1.96 -16.95 -0.81
N MET A 163 -0.66 -17.28 -0.88
CA MET A 163 -0.15 -18.61 -0.54
C MET A 163 -0.39 -18.95 0.93
N LEU A 164 -0.11 -18.00 1.83
CA LEU A 164 -0.38 -18.18 3.26
C LEU A 164 -1.87 -18.37 3.55
N ALA A 165 -2.75 -17.62 2.89
CA ALA A 165 -4.19 -17.79 3.00
C ALA A 165 -4.63 -19.20 2.58
N TYR A 166 -4.08 -19.72 1.47
CA TYR A 166 -4.35 -21.06 1.00
C TYR A 166 -3.88 -22.15 1.98
N LEU A 167 -2.66 -22.03 2.51
CA LEU A 167 -2.12 -22.98 3.49
C LEU A 167 -2.92 -22.98 4.80
N LEU A 168 -3.32 -21.81 5.29
CA LEU A 168 -4.16 -21.70 6.48
C LEU A 168 -5.54 -22.31 6.26
N TRP A 169 -6.08 -22.20 5.05
CA TRP A 169 -7.36 -22.82 4.69
C TRP A 169 -7.31 -24.35 4.65
N GLN A 170 -6.17 -24.91 4.20
CA GLN A 170 -6.00 -26.39 4.17
C GLN A 170 -5.70 -27.01 5.53
N GLY A 171 -5.16 -26.25 6.47
CA GLY A 171 -4.74 -26.73 7.77
C GLY A 171 -5.80 -26.60 8.88
N GLY A 172 -6.93 -25.98 8.62
CA GLY A 172 -8.06 -25.82 9.55
C GLY A 172 -9.30 -26.53 9.08
#